data_18b5c8f4faf59d1ca9bbcfe0802544bd
#
_entry.id   18b5c8f4faf59d1ca9bbcfe0802544bd
#
_cell.length_a   1.000
_cell.length_b   1.000
_cell.length_c   1.000
_cell.angle_alpha   90.00
_cell.angle_beta   90.00
_cell.angle_gamma   90.00
#
_symmetry.space_group_name_H-M   'P 1'
#
loop_
_entity.id
_entity.type
_entity.pdbx_description
1 polymer ?
#
loop_
_entity_poly.entity_id
_entity_poly.type
_entity_poly.pdbx_seq_one_letter_code
_entity_poly.pdbx_strand_id
1 'polypeptide(L)'
;MKPRRSMLFIPGANAAMLSTSFVYGADAVMFDLEDAVSLREKDTARLLVYQALQHPLYQDIETVVRINPLNTPFGLADLEAVVRAGVDMVRLPKTDSKEDIHELEAHVERIERECGREVGSTKLMAAIESALGVVNAVEIARASPRLAAIALAAFDYVMDMGTSRGDGTELFYARCAVLHAARVAGIAAYDVVWSDINNEEGLLAEANLAKNLGFNGKSLVNPRQIELLHQVYAPTRKEVDHALEVIAAAEEAETRGLGVVSLNGKMIDGPIIDHARKVVALSASGIRD
;
A
#
# COMPACT_ATOMS: atom_id res chain seq x y z
N MET A 1 11.70 -6.94 -5.36
CA MET A 1 10.34 -6.37 -5.19
C MET A 1 10.53 -4.86 -5.11
N LYS A 2 9.77 -4.06 -5.88
CA LYS A 2 9.84 -2.59 -5.76
C LYS A 2 9.42 -2.19 -4.33
N PRO A 3 10.05 -1.17 -3.72
CA PRO A 3 9.61 -0.67 -2.42
C PRO A 3 8.18 -0.10 -2.53
N ARG A 4 7.43 -0.18 -1.46
CA ARG A 4 6.05 0.33 -1.38
C ARG A 4 5.89 1.17 -0.11
N ARG A 5 6.77 2.18 0.05
CA ARG A 5 6.78 3.08 1.22
C ARG A 5 5.69 4.14 1.12
N SER A 6 5.51 4.71 -0.06
CA SER A 6 4.60 5.84 -0.31
C SER A 6 3.59 5.50 -1.39
N MET A 7 2.31 5.75 -1.10
CA MET A 7 1.21 5.67 -2.05
C MET A 7 0.50 7.04 -2.06
N LEU A 8 0.75 7.82 -3.11
CA LEU A 8 0.25 9.18 -3.23
C LEU A 8 -1.15 9.22 -3.86
N PHE A 9 -2.13 9.74 -3.12
CA PHE A 9 -3.46 10.02 -3.65
C PHE A 9 -3.46 11.17 -4.64
N ILE A 10 -4.08 10.95 -5.79
CA ILE A 10 -4.27 11.93 -6.86
C ILE A 10 -5.76 11.99 -7.20
N PRO A 11 -6.46 13.12 -6.97
CA PRO A 11 -7.87 13.27 -7.34
C PRO A 11 -8.08 13.04 -8.84
N GLY A 12 -8.95 12.09 -9.20
CA GLY A 12 -9.20 11.70 -10.59
C GLY A 12 -9.82 12.79 -11.47
N ALA A 13 -10.42 13.82 -10.86
CA ALA A 13 -10.94 14.98 -11.58
C ALA A 13 -9.87 16.09 -11.82
N ASN A 14 -8.66 15.95 -11.26
CA ASN A 14 -7.62 16.96 -11.39
C ASN A 14 -6.65 16.62 -12.53
N ALA A 15 -6.96 17.08 -13.74
CA ALA A 15 -6.16 16.81 -14.94
C ALA A 15 -4.70 17.26 -14.82
N ALA A 16 -4.42 18.36 -14.11
CA ALA A 16 -3.05 18.86 -13.91
C ALA A 16 -2.23 17.90 -13.04
N MET A 17 -2.80 17.39 -11.95
CA MET A 17 -2.13 16.40 -11.11
C MET A 17 -1.98 15.06 -11.82
N LEU A 18 -2.99 14.61 -12.56
CA LEU A 18 -2.94 13.39 -13.37
C LEU A 18 -1.83 13.43 -14.43
N SER A 19 -1.56 14.61 -15.01
CA SER A 19 -0.53 14.76 -16.04
C SER A 19 0.89 14.95 -15.50
N THR A 20 1.08 15.05 -14.18
CA THR A 20 2.40 15.37 -13.59
C THR A 20 2.79 14.50 -12.42
N SER A 21 1.91 13.68 -11.84
CA SER A 21 2.19 12.96 -10.58
C SER A 21 3.32 11.93 -10.67
N PHE A 22 3.70 11.48 -11.86
CA PHE A 22 4.85 10.61 -12.07
C PHE A 22 6.21 11.27 -11.73
N VAL A 23 6.30 12.62 -11.67
CA VAL A 23 7.55 13.32 -11.34
C VAL A 23 7.81 13.47 -9.84
N TYR A 24 6.83 13.17 -8.99
CA TYR A 24 6.94 13.40 -7.55
C TYR A 24 7.77 12.37 -6.79
N GLY A 25 8.11 11.24 -7.43
CA GLY A 25 8.98 10.21 -6.84
C GLY A 25 8.30 9.33 -5.80
N ALA A 26 6.97 9.25 -5.76
CA ALA A 26 6.26 8.26 -4.95
C ALA A 26 6.52 6.85 -5.48
N ASP A 27 6.55 5.85 -4.58
CA ASP A 27 6.71 4.44 -4.98
C ASP A 27 5.45 3.92 -5.73
N ALA A 28 4.27 4.46 -5.40
CA ALA A 28 3.02 4.23 -6.11
C ALA A 28 2.17 5.51 -6.18
N VAL A 29 1.40 5.65 -7.25
CA VAL A 29 0.35 6.68 -7.37
C VAL A 29 -1.02 6.02 -7.29
N MET A 30 -1.94 6.64 -6.56
CA MET A 30 -3.31 6.16 -6.44
C MET A 30 -4.28 7.21 -6.98
N PHE A 31 -4.82 6.95 -8.16
CA PHE A 31 -5.87 7.77 -8.74
C PHE A 31 -7.19 7.50 -8.02
N ASP A 32 -7.80 8.55 -7.52
CA ASP A 32 -9.01 8.45 -6.73
C ASP A 32 -10.25 8.82 -7.55
N LEU A 33 -11.18 7.88 -7.67
CA LEU A 33 -12.49 8.08 -8.31
C LEU A 33 -13.63 8.19 -7.28
N GLU A 34 -13.31 8.01 -5.99
CA GLU A 34 -14.30 8.01 -4.92
C GLU A 34 -14.41 9.40 -4.27
N ASP A 35 -14.03 9.57 -3.01
CA ASP A 35 -14.32 10.74 -2.19
C ASP A 35 -13.73 12.05 -2.70
N ALA A 36 -12.57 12.00 -3.38
CA ALA A 36 -11.94 13.19 -3.94
C ALA A 36 -12.61 13.70 -5.23
N VAL A 37 -13.71 13.07 -5.67
CA VAL A 37 -14.41 13.40 -6.91
C VAL A 37 -15.89 13.66 -6.62
N SER A 38 -16.39 14.83 -7.00
CA SER A 38 -17.82 15.16 -6.86
C SER A 38 -18.69 14.26 -7.74
N LEU A 39 -19.95 14.04 -7.33
CA LEU A 39 -20.88 13.19 -8.08
C LEU A 39 -21.07 13.63 -9.54
N ARG A 40 -20.97 14.93 -9.83
CA ARG A 40 -21.12 15.49 -11.18
C ARG A 40 -19.93 15.23 -12.07
N GLU A 41 -18.77 14.96 -11.47
CA GLU A 41 -17.49 14.79 -12.19
C GLU A 41 -17.06 13.32 -12.31
N LYS A 42 -17.82 12.37 -11.74
CA LYS A 42 -17.47 10.94 -11.72
C LYS A 42 -17.13 10.40 -13.11
N ASP A 43 -17.95 10.67 -14.11
CA ASP A 43 -17.72 10.20 -15.48
C ASP A 43 -16.52 10.89 -16.14
N THR A 44 -16.35 12.20 -15.91
CA THR A 44 -15.18 12.93 -16.41
C THR A 44 -13.89 12.42 -15.76
N ALA A 45 -13.89 12.22 -14.44
CA ALA A 45 -12.74 11.70 -13.70
C ALA A 45 -12.35 10.31 -14.20
N ARG A 46 -13.33 9.42 -14.43
CA ARG A 46 -13.09 8.09 -14.99
C ARG A 46 -12.36 8.14 -16.33
N LEU A 47 -12.80 9.02 -17.22
CA LEU A 47 -12.15 9.20 -18.54
C LEU A 47 -10.75 9.77 -18.42
N LEU A 48 -10.54 10.75 -17.54
CA LEU A 48 -9.22 11.32 -17.29
C LEU A 48 -8.24 10.28 -16.71
N VAL A 49 -8.68 9.48 -15.74
CA VAL A 49 -7.87 8.39 -15.16
C VAL A 49 -7.59 7.31 -16.21
N TYR A 50 -8.57 6.94 -17.03
CA TYR A 50 -8.36 6.02 -18.16
C TYR A 50 -7.22 6.50 -19.07
N GLN A 51 -7.22 7.78 -19.47
CA GLN A 51 -6.17 8.37 -20.32
C GLN A 51 -4.81 8.44 -19.60
N ALA A 52 -4.81 8.79 -18.30
CA ALA A 52 -3.59 8.84 -17.51
C ALA A 52 -2.91 7.47 -17.42
N LEU A 53 -3.66 6.40 -17.18
CA LEU A 53 -3.13 5.03 -17.08
C LEU A 53 -2.45 4.57 -18.39
N GLN A 54 -2.87 5.09 -19.54
CA GLN A 54 -2.26 4.77 -20.84
C GLN A 54 -1.03 5.63 -21.16
N HIS A 55 -0.70 6.61 -20.31
CA HIS A 55 0.42 7.50 -20.58
C HIS A 55 1.76 6.80 -20.29
N PRO A 56 2.74 6.81 -21.22
CA PRO A 56 3.98 6.05 -21.10
C PRO A 56 4.78 6.32 -19.83
N LEU A 57 4.73 7.54 -19.27
CA LEU A 57 5.47 7.91 -18.06
C LEU A 57 4.96 7.26 -16.77
N TYR A 58 3.82 6.58 -16.81
CA TYR A 58 3.33 5.78 -15.68
C TYR A 58 3.79 4.31 -15.72
N GLN A 59 4.44 3.84 -16.79
CA GLN A 59 4.86 2.43 -16.92
C GLN A 59 5.89 2.00 -15.86
N ASP A 60 6.68 2.95 -15.35
CA ASP A 60 7.72 2.66 -14.34
C ASP A 60 7.24 2.83 -12.89
N ILE A 61 6.02 3.35 -12.67
CA ILE A 61 5.42 3.60 -11.37
C ILE A 61 4.26 2.63 -11.18
N GLU A 62 4.12 2.08 -9.96
CA GLU A 62 2.94 1.27 -9.64
C GLU A 62 1.69 2.16 -9.62
N THR A 63 0.73 1.84 -10.48
CA THR A 63 -0.53 2.56 -10.58
C THR A 63 -1.63 1.84 -9.81
N VAL A 64 -2.30 2.57 -8.92
CA VAL A 64 -3.46 2.09 -8.16
C VAL A 64 -4.64 2.95 -8.50
N VAL A 65 -5.85 2.40 -8.59
CA VAL A 65 -7.07 3.18 -8.69
C VAL A 65 -8.02 2.79 -7.57
N ARG A 66 -8.42 3.78 -6.75
CA ARG A 66 -9.55 3.61 -5.84
C ARG A 66 -10.83 3.88 -6.64
N ILE A 67 -11.57 2.83 -6.89
CA ILE A 67 -12.88 2.90 -7.57
C ILE A 67 -13.98 3.31 -6.60
N ASN A 68 -15.15 3.67 -7.10
CA ASN A 68 -16.35 3.76 -6.26
C ASN A 68 -16.77 2.35 -5.81
N PRO A 69 -17.49 2.20 -4.66
CA PRO A 69 -18.02 0.90 -4.23
C PRO A 69 -18.86 0.24 -5.34
N LEU A 70 -18.74 -1.08 -5.48
CA LEU A 70 -19.41 -1.83 -6.58
C LEU A 70 -20.92 -1.72 -6.57
N ASN A 71 -21.50 -1.54 -5.39
CA ASN A 71 -22.96 -1.35 -5.19
C ASN A 71 -23.46 0.06 -5.51
N THR A 72 -22.58 0.95 -6.02
CA THR A 72 -22.96 2.30 -6.50
C THR A 72 -23.14 2.32 -8.02
N PRO A 73 -23.84 3.33 -8.57
CA PRO A 73 -23.98 3.48 -10.03
C PRO A 73 -22.67 3.64 -10.79
N PHE A 74 -21.56 3.90 -10.10
CA PHE A 74 -20.24 4.23 -10.70
C PHE A 74 -19.26 3.08 -10.65
N GLY A 75 -19.29 2.23 -9.63
CA GLY A 75 -18.24 1.26 -9.30
C GLY A 75 -17.90 0.31 -10.45
N LEU A 76 -18.90 -0.34 -11.07
CA LEU A 76 -18.67 -1.24 -12.19
C LEU A 76 -18.13 -0.54 -13.44
N ALA A 77 -18.60 0.68 -13.72
CA ALA A 77 -18.10 1.46 -14.86
C ALA A 77 -16.66 1.94 -14.63
N ASP A 78 -16.30 2.30 -13.39
CA ASP A 78 -14.92 2.62 -13.01
C ASP A 78 -14.02 1.41 -13.21
N LEU A 79 -14.43 0.26 -12.67
CA LEU A 79 -13.68 -0.99 -12.78
C LEU A 79 -13.44 -1.39 -14.23
N GLU A 80 -14.47 -1.33 -15.07
CA GLU A 80 -14.39 -1.62 -16.50
C GLU A 80 -13.34 -0.72 -17.19
N ALA A 81 -13.39 0.58 -16.92
CA ALA A 81 -12.48 1.54 -17.52
C ALA A 81 -11.03 1.30 -17.09
N VAL A 82 -10.76 1.17 -15.79
CA VAL A 82 -9.39 1.13 -15.28
C VAL A 82 -8.68 -0.20 -15.56
N VAL A 83 -9.42 -1.32 -15.55
CA VAL A 83 -8.85 -2.63 -15.92
C VAL A 83 -8.52 -2.66 -17.42
N ARG A 84 -9.41 -2.15 -18.30
CA ARG A 84 -9.11 -2.01 -19.74
C ARG A 84 -7.94 -1.08 -20.02
N ALA A 85 -7.76 -0.02 -19.21
CA ALA A 85 -6.64 0.90 -19.35
C ALA A 85 -5.30 0.31 -18.90
N GLY A 86 -5.30 -0.79 -18.16
CA GLY A 86 -4.06 -1.46 -17.78
C GLY A 86 -3.55 -1.13 -16.38
N VAL A 87 -4.42 -0.74 -15.46
CA VAL A 87 -4.05 -0.50 -14.05
C VAL A 87 -3.30 -1.69 -13.46
N ASP A 88 -2.28 -1.42 -12.61
CA ASP A 88 -1.56 -2.48 -11.90
C ASP A 88 -2.39 -3.03 -10.74
N MET A 89 -3.13 -2.15 -10.02
CA MET A 89 -3.90 -2.55 -8.83
C MET A 89 -5.20 -1.75 -8.72
N VAL A 90 -6.29 -2.44 -8.38
CA VAL A 90 -7.57 -1.82 -8.03
C VAL A 90 -7.75 -1.84 -6.52
N ARG A 91 -8.01 -0.68 -5.92
CA ARG A 91 -8.38 -0.55 -4.51
C ARG A 91 -9.90 -0.51 -4.38
N LEU A 92 -10.45 -1.49 -3.68
CA LEU A 92 -11.86 -1.52 -3.28
C LEU A 92 -12.03 -0.74 -1.97
N PRO A 93 -12.81 0.35 -1.95
CA PRO A 93 -13.16 1.03 -0.71
C PRO A 93 -14.20 0.22 0.07
N LYS A 94 -14.36 0.52 1.37
CA LYS A 94 -15.42 -0.03 2.23
C LYS A 94 -15.55 -1.55 2.15
N THR A 95 -14.40 -2.23 2.24
CA THR A 95 -14.33 -3.68 2.19
C THR A 95 -14.64 -4.24 3.58
N ASP A 96 -15.76 -4.93 3.72
CA ASP A 96 -16.25 -5.45 4.99
C ASP A 96 -16.23 -6.98 5.09
N SER A 97 -16.13 -7.67 3.93
CA SER A 97 -16.17 -9.14 3.86
C SER A 97 -15.25 -9.72 2.78
N LYS A 98 -14.97 -11.01 2.86
CA LYS A 98 -14.28 -11.74 1.78
C LYS A 98 -15.12 -11.81 0.51
N GLU A 99 -16.42 -11.78 0.63
CA GLU A 99 -17.39 -11.78 -0.47
C GLU A 99 -17.21 -10.55 -1.36
N ASP A 100 -16.90 -9.38 -0.78
CA ASP A 100 -16.60 -8.14 -1.53
C ASP A 100 -15.36 -8.33 -2.42
N ILE A 101 -14.36 -9.03 -1.93
CA ILE A 101 -13.14 -9.34 -2.70
C ILE A 101 -13.44 -10.38 -3.79
N HIS A 102 -14.24 -11.40 -3.51
CA HIS A 102 -14.64 -12.40 -4.50
C HIS A 102 -15.44 -11.76 -5.64
N GLU A 103 -16.38 -10.86 -5.32
CA GLU A 103 -17.15 -10.12 -6.31
C GLU A 103 -16.23 -9.26 -7.18
N LEU A 104 -15.33 -8.47 -6.56
CA LEU A 104 -14.35 -7.67 -7.29
C LEU A 104 -13.49 -8.54 -8.22
N GLU A 105 -12.95 -9.64 -7.71
CA GLU A 105 -12.10 -10.55 -8.47
C GLU A 105 -12.83 -11.12 -9.69
N ALA A 106 -14.07 -11.56 -9.52
CA ALA A 106 -14.89 -12.11 -10.61
C ALA A 106 -15.10 -11.08 -11.74
N HIS A 107 -15.37 -9.83 -11.38
CA HIS A 107 -15.51 -8.75 -12.36
C HIS A 107 -14.18 -8.43 -13.06
N VAL A 108 -13.08 -8.33 -12.32
CA VAL A 108 -11.75 -8.08 -12.90
C VAL A 108 -11.38 -9.17 -13.90
N GLU A 109 -11.56 -10.44 -13.52
CA GLU A 109 -11.25 -11.59 -14.39
C GLU A 109 -12.08 -11.60 -15.67
N ARG A 110 -13.37 -11.29 -15.58
CA ARG A 110 -14.23 -11.12 -16.74
C ARG A 110 -13.70 -10.03 -17.68
N ILE A 111 -13.37 -8.86 -17.15
CA ILE A 111 -12.91 -7.72 -17.95
C ILE A 111 -11.55 -8.04 -18.60
N GLU A 112 -10.60 -8.64 -17.87
CA GLU A 112 -9.31 -9.06 -18.41
C GLU A 112 -9.49 -9.99 -19.62
N ARG A 113 -10.37 -11.00 -19.52
CA ARG A 113 -10.69 -11.90 -20.64
C ARG A 113 -11.31 -11.16 -21.83
N GLU A 114 -12.28 -10.28 -21.57
CA GLU A 114 -12.97 -9.54 -22.63
C GLU A 114 -12.05 -8.58 -23.40
N CYS A 115 -11.06 -7.98 -22.73
CA CYS A 115 -10.13 -7.04 -23.37
C CYS A 115 -8.79 -7.69 -23.78
N GLY A 116 -8.62 -9.01 -23.62
CA GLY A 116 -7.43 -9.74 -24.03
C GLY A 116 -6.20 -9.51 -23.13
N ARG A 117 -6.40 -9.06 -21.90
CA ARG A 117 -5.33 -8.98 -20.91
C ARG A 117 -5.09 -10.35 -20.28
N GLU A 118 -3.86 -10.56 -19.79
CA GLU A 118 -3.54 -11.76 -19.02
C GLU A 118 -4.39 -11.81 -17.75
N VAL A 119 -5.09 -12.92 -17.54
CA VAL A 119 -5.90 -13.14 -16.33
C VAL A 119 -4.98 -13.19 -15.12
N GLY A 120 -5.23 -12.33 -14.14
CA GLY A 120 -4.39 -12.17 -12.94
C GLY A 120 -3.36 -11.05 -13.04
N SER A 121 -3.29 -10.33 -14.15
CA SER A 121 -2.38 -9.18 -14.32
C SER A 121 -2.77 -7.99 -13.44
N THR A 122 -4.07 -7.73 -13.22
CA THR A 122 -4.55 -6.70 -12.32
C THR A 122 -4.59 -7.23 -10.88
N LYS A 123 -3.86 -6.58 -9.97
CA LYS A 123 -3.88 -6.90 -8.53
C LYS A 123 -5.02 -6.19 -7.81
N LEU A 124 -5.33 -6.68 -6.60
CA LEU A 124 -6.39 -6.13 -5.76
C LEU A 124 -5.81 -5.55 -4.47
N MET A 125 -6.48 -4.55 -3.93
CA MET A 125 -6.20 -3.96 -2.62
C MET A 125 -7.52 -3.72 -1.88
N ALA A 126 -7.60 -4.17 -0.63
CA ALA A 126 -8.74 -3.91 0.25
C ALA A 126 -8.50 -2.66 1.09
N ALA A 127 -9.49 -1.77 1.18
CA ALA A 127 -9.48 -0.68 2.14
C ALA A 127 -10.45 -1.00 3.29
N ILE A 128 -9.90 -1.08 4.50
CA ILE A 128 -10.62 -1.36 5.74
C ILE A 128 -10.99 -0.04 6.39
N GLU A 129 -12.29 0.23 6.49
CA GLU A 129 -12.85 1.54 6.81
C GLU A 129 -13.94 1.49 7.89
N SER A 130 -14.25 0.29 8.41
CA SER A 130 -15.31 0.03 9.38
C SER A 130 -14.87 -0.93 10.48
N ALA A 131 -15.60 -0.98 11.58
CA ALA A 131 -15.45 -1.96 12.64
C ALA A 131 -15.61 -3.39 12.11
N LEU A 132 -16.59 -3.61 11.21
CA LEU A 132 -16.84 -4.91 10.59
C LEU A 132 -15.65 -5.35 9.73
N GLY A 133 -15.12 -4.47 8.88
CA GLY A 133 -13.93 -4.73 8.08
C GLY A 133 -12.69 -5.05 8.93
N VAL A 134 -12.52 -4.36 10.07
CA VAL A 134 -11.43 -4.64 11.02
C VAL A 134 -11.58 -6.04 11.64
N VAL A 135 -12.78 -6.43 12.05
CA VAL A 135 -13.03 -7.75 12.63
C VAL A 135 -12.80 -8.86 11.59
N ASN A 136 -13.17 -8.63 10.35
CA ASN A 136 -13.06 -9.60 9.25
C ASN A 136 -11.70 -9.50 8.50
N ALA A 137 -10.78 -8.65 8.93
CA ALA A 137 -9.56 -8.33 8.18
C ALA A 137 -8.76 -9.56 7.75
N VAL A 138 -8.69 -10.63 8.58
CA VAL A 138 -7.96 -11.86 8.24
C VAL A 138 -8.64 -12.64 7.11
N GLU A 139 -9.98 -12.74 7.13
CA GLU A 139 -10.73 -13.41 6.06
C GLU A 139 -10.63 -12.63 4.76
N ILE A 140 -10.75 -11.30 4.83
CA ILE A 140 -10.58 -10.38 3.69
C ILE A 140 -9.18 -10.56 3.09
N ALA A 141 -8.12 -10.50 3.93
CA ALA A 141 -6.74 -10.58 3.47
C ALA A 141 -6.41 -11.90 2.75
N ARG A 142 -7.12 -12.98 3.06
CA ARG A 142 -6.93 -14.31 2.49
C ARG A 142 -7.91 -14.66 1.36
N ALA A 143 -8.81 -13.76 1.02
CA ALA A 143 -9.91 -14.05 0.10
C ALA A 143 -9.47 -14.32 -1.34
N SER A 144 -8.33 -13.77 -1.79
CA SER A 144 -7.86 -13.96 -3.15
C SER A 144 -6.33 -13.97 -3.23
N PRO A 145 -5.73 -14.81 -4.08
CA PRO A 145 -4.30 -14.77 -4.40
C PRO A 145 -3.91 -13.50 -5.18
N ARG A 146 -4.87 -12.77 -5.73
CA ARG A 146 -4.64 -11.48 -6.39
C ARG A 146 -4.54 -10.32 -5.40
N LEU A 147 -5.01 -10.49 -4.15
CA LEU A 147 -4.93 -9.46 -3.14
C LEU A 147 -3.46 -9.23 -2.76
N ALA A 148 -2.92 -8.08 -3.16
CA ALA A 148 -1.52 -7.73 -2.97
C ALA A 148 -1.30 -6.79 -1.78
N ALA A 149 -2.36 -6.13 -1.32
CA ALA A 149 -2.29 -5.18 -0.23
C ALA A 149 -3.62 -5.01 0.52
N ILE A 150 -3.51 -4.59 1.77
CA ILE A 150 -4.62 -4.15 2.62
C ILE A 150 -4.24 -2.81 3.25
N ALA A 151 -5.18 -1.88 3.38
CA ALA A 151 -4.94 -0.57 3.98
C ALA A 151 -6.01 -0.22 4.99
N LEU A 152 -5.61 0.44 6.08
CA LEU A 152 -6.54 1.09 6.98
C LEU A 152 -6.89 2.49 6.44
N ALA A 153 -8.18 2.86 6.42
CA ALA A 153 -8.66 4.19 6.07
C ALA A 153 -9.32 4.82 7.31
N ALA A 154 -8.63 5.83 7.87
CA ALA A 154 -8.94 6.29 9.21
C ALA A 154 -10.23 7.12 9.33
N PHE A 155 -10.56 7.92 8.30
CA PHE A 155 -11.68 8.86 8.41
C PHE A 155 -13.02 8.13 8.55
N ASP A 156 -13.32 7.23 7.62
CA ASP A 156 -14.54 6.44 7.67
C ASP A 156 -14.55 5.53 8.89
N TYR A 157 -13.40 4.92 9.23
CA TYR A 157 -13.30 4.06 10.41
C TYR A 157 -13.66 4.78 11.71
N VAL A 158 -13.13 5.99 11.97
CA VAL A 158 -13.46 6.72 13.21
C VAL A 158 -14.92 7.19 13.23
N MET A 159 -15.49 7.51 12.06
CA MET A 159 -16.92 7.82 11.95
C MET A 159 -17.78 6.61 12.27
N ASP A 160 -17.46 5.43 11.75
CA ASP A 160 -18.13 4.18 12.04
C ASP A 160 -18.03 3.79 13.53
N MET A 161 -16.87 4.04 14.14
CA MET A 161 -16.64 3.85 15.58
C MET A 161 -17.31 4.90 16.47
N GLY A 162 -17.97 5.92 15.91
CA GLY A 162 -18.61 6.99 16.66
C GLY A 162 -17.61 7.92 17.38
N THR A 163 -16.39 8.08 16.86
CA THR A 163 -15.34 8.92 17.41
C THR A 163 -14.75 9.84 16.37
N SER A 164 -13.67 10.53 16.70
CA SER A 164 -12.91 11.39 15.79
C SER A 164 -11.42 11.11 15.87
N ARG A 165 -10.67 11.58 14.87
CA ARG A 165 -9.21 11.54 14.90
C ARG A 165 -8.67 12.32 16.10
N GLY A 166 -7.82 11.67 16.89
CA GLY A 166 -7.16 12.19 18.07
C GLY A 166 -5.64 12.00 18.01
N ASP A 167 -5.08 11.46 19.06
CA ASP A 167 -3.65 11.19 19.21
C ASP A 167 -3.19 9.86 18.56
N GLY A 168 -4.10 9.14 17.89
CA GLY A 168 -3.85 7.86 17.24
C GLY A 168 -4.20 6.63 18.06
N THR A 169 -4.56 6.81 19.34
CA THR A 169 -5.00 5.71 20.23
C THR A 169 -6.27 5.05 19.70
N GLU A 170 -7.17 5.83 19.12
CA GLU A 170 -8.41 5.38 18.49
C GLU A 170 -8.19 4.42 17.33
N LEU A 171 -7.02 4.46 16.70
CA LEU A 171 -6.67 3.60 15.57
C LEU A 171 -5.83 2.38 15.95
N PHE A 172 -5.32 2.32 17.17
CA PHE A 172 -4.28 1.36 17.52
C PHE A 172 -4.71 -0.09 17.33
N TYR A 173 -5.92 -0.44 17.77
CA TYR A 173 -6.48 -1.78 17.57
C TYR A 173 -6.64 -2.11 16.08
N ALA A 174 -7.23 -1.20 15.30
CA ALA A 174 -7.43 -1.40 13.87
C ALA A 174 -6.11 -1.55 13.11
N ARG A 175 -5.09 -0.74 13.45
CA ARG A 175 -3.72 -0.88 12.91
C ARG A 175 -3.15 -2.27 13.18
N CYS A 176 -3.25 -2.75 14.41
CA CYS A 176 -2.76 -4.07 14.78
C CYS A 176 -3.52 -5.18 14.03
N ALA A 177 -4.84 -5.11 13.96
CA ALA A 177 -5.67 -6.11 13.28
C ALA A 177 -5.35 -6.20 11.78
N VAL A 178 -5.33 -5.06 11.08
CA VAL A 178 -5.01 -4.98 9.65
C VAL A 178 -3.58 -5.49 9.36
N LEU A 179 -2.61 -5.11 10.21
CA LEU A 179 -1.24 -5.56 10.06
C LEU A 179 -1.10 -7.08 10.26
N HIS A 180 -1.74 -7.65 11.30
CA HIS A 180 -1.75 -9.09 11.51
C HIS A 180 -2.40 -9.83 10.34
N ALA A 181 -3.52 -9.34 9.83
CA ALA A 181 -4.19 -9.89 8.66
C ALA A 181 -3.25 -9.93 7.44
N ALA A 182 -2.57 -8.82 7.17
CA ALA A 182 -1.58 -8.72 6.10
C ALA A 182 -0.44 -9.75 6.27
N ARG A 183 0.08 -9.92 7.48
CA ARG A 183 1.16 -10.88 7.76
C ARG A 183 0.71 -12.33 7.61
N VAL A 184 -0.50 -12.67 8.05
CA VAL A 184 -1.11 -14.00 7.87
C VAL A 184 -1.28 -14.35 6.38
N ALA A 185 -1.64 -13.36 5.56
CA ALA A 185 -1.84 -13.54 4.12
C ALA A 185 -0.56 -13.36 3.29
N GLY A 186 0.53 -12.83 3.86
CA GLY A 186 1.77 -12.56 3.12
C GLY A 186 1.69 -11.36 2.17
N ILE A 187 0.77 -10.41 2.43
CA ILE A 187 0.53 -9.23 1.59
C ILE A 187 1.06 -7.94 2.25
N ALA A 188 1.10 -6.85 1.48
CA ALA A 188 1.52 -5.55 1.99
C ALA A 188 0.43 -4.90 2.87
N ALA A 189 0.85 -4.16 3.90
CA ALA A 189 -0.03 -3.33 4.73
C ALA A 189 0.33 -1.86 4.58
N TYR A 190 -0.67 -1.01 4.34
CA TYR A 190 -0.53 0.44 4.30
C TYR A 190 -1.26 1.10 5.48
N ASP A 191 -0.56 2.02 6.14
CA ASP A 191 -1.15 2.85 7.18
C ASP A 191 -1.93 4.03 6.58
N VAL A 192 -2.70 4.67 7.44
CA VAL A 192 -3.62 5.77 7.15
C VAL A 192 -2.93 7.02 6.58
N VAL A 193 -3.69 7.92 5.97
CA VAL A 193 -3.20 9.24 5.55
C VAL A 193 -2.96 10.17 6.73
N TRP A 194 -1.99 11.09 6.58
CA TRP A 194 -1.83 12.26 7.43
C TRP A 194 -2.36 13.49 6.70
N SER A 195 -3.45 14.07 7.18
CA SER A 195 -4.18 15.14 6.47
C SER A 195 -3.68 16.55 6.76
N ASP A 196 -3.04 16.80 7.92
CA ASP A 196 -2.46 18.10 8.22
C ASP A 196 -1.11 18.28 7.52
N ILE A 197 -1.16 18.76 6.29
CA ILE A 197 0.02 18.95 5.43
C ILE A 197 1.03 19.98 5.95
N ASN A 198 0.69 20.76 6.96
CA ASN A 198 1.57 21.76 7.56
C ASN A 198 2.21 21.25 8.87
N ASN A 199 1.79 20.11 9.39
CA ASN A 199 2.33 19.49 10.59
C ASN A 199 3.26 18.32 10.23
N GLU A 200 4.50 18.64 9.89
CA GLU A 200 5.53 17.66 9.53
C GLU A 200 5.94 16.79 10.73
N GLU A 201 6.00 17.36 11.93
CA GLU A 201 6.31 16.63 13.17
C GLU A 201 5.29 15.51 13.41
N GLY A 202 4.01 15.81 13.28
CA GLY A 202 2.94 14.82 13.42
C GLY A 202 3.03 13.71 12.35
N LEU A 203 3.31 14.08 11.10
CA LEU A 203 3.56 13.09 10.04
C LEU A 203 4.71 12.17 10.40
N LEU A 204 5.86 12.72 10.81
CA LEU A 204 7.04 11.93 11.16
C LEU A 204 6.79 11.01 12.37
N ALA A 205 6.08 11.50 13.39
CA ALA A 205 5.71 10.70 14.56
C ALA A 205 4.82 9.51 14.17
N GLU A 206 3.76 9.76 13.37
CA GLU A 206 2.85 8.72 12.92
C GLU A 206 3.53 7.73 11.94
N ALA A 207 4.40 8.22 11.05
CA ALA A 207 5.16 7.38 10.13
C ALA A 207 6.14 6.46 10.86
N ASN A 208 6.82 6.96 11.90
CA ASN A 208 7.68 6.14 12.76
C ASN A 208 6.89 5.09 13.54
N LEU A 209 5.71 5.43 14.04
CA LEU A 209 4.81 4.46 14.68
C LEU A 209 4.43 3.35 13.69
N ALA A 210 3.99 3.71 12.48
CA ALA A 210 3.61 2.75 11.45
C ALA A 210 4.79 1.83 11.07
N LYS A 211 5.99 2.39 10.84
CA LYS A 211 7.21 1.62 10.59
C LYS A 211 7.53 0.65 11.72
N ASN A 212 7.48 1.12 12.97
CA ASN A 212 7.80 0.32 14.15
C ASN A 212 6.78 -0.80 14.40
N LEU A 213 5.50 -0.58 14.07
CA LEU A 213 4.48 -1.63 14.07
C LEU A 213 4.73 -2.66 12.96
N GLY A 214 5.37 -2.28 11.85
CA GLY A 214 5.70 -3.16 10.73
C GLY A 214 4.93 -2.90 9.44
N PHE A 215 4.25 -1.76 9.29
CA PHE A 215 3.62 -1.39 8.01
C PHE A 215 4.65 -1.25 6.89
N ASN A 216 4.28 -1.64 5.68
CA ASN A 216 5.15 -1.54 4.51
C ASN A 216 5.30 -0.09 4.03
N GLY A 217 4.28 0.72 4.25
CA GLY A 217 4.22 2.11 3.85
C GLY A 217 2.98 2.81 4.38
N LYS A 218 2.76 4.00 3.85
CA LYS A 218 1.68 4.90 4.26
C LYS A 218 1.05 5.56 3.03
N SER A 219 -0.27 5.77 3.10
CA SER A 219 -0.96 6.60 2.12
C SER A 219 -0.65 8.08 2.36
N LEU A 220 -0.47 8.84 1.28
CA LEU A 220 -0.11 10.27 1.30
C LEU A 220 -1.12 11.09 0.51
N VAL A 221 -1.34 12.33 0.93
CA VAL A 221 -2.26 13.29 0.27
C VAL A 221 -1.54 14.50 -0.33
N ASN A 222 -0.24 14.64 -0.09
CA ASN A 222 0.54 15.76 -0.61
C ASN A 222 1.95 15.31 -1.03
N PRO A 223 2.48 15.73 -2.20
CA PRO A 223 3.83 15.37 -2.64
C PRO A 223 4.95 15.74 -1.65
N ARG A 224 4.80 16.83 -0.88
CA ARG A 224 5.78 17.23 0.16
C ARG A 224 6.00 16.18 1.25
N GLN A 225 5.06 15.26 1.42
CA GLN A 225 5.15 14.18 2.41
C GLN A 225 6.04 13.03 1.95
N ILE A 226 6.34 12.92 0.66
CA ILE A 226 7.05 11.76 0.07
C ILE A 226 8.46 11.65 0.63
N GLU A 227 9.23 12.73 0.54
CA GLU A 227 10.64 12.74 0.99
C GLU A 227 10.74 12.43 2.48
N LEU A 228 9.90 13.07 3.30
CA LEU A 228 9.84 12.82 4.76
C LEU A 228 9.54 11.35 5.08
N LEU A 229 8.57 10.77 4.38
CA LEU A 229 8.22 9.37 4.56
C LEU A 229 9.34 8.43 4.10
N HIS A 230 9.97 8.73 2.97
CA HIS A 230 11.09 7.94 2.46
C HIS A 230 12.27 7.94 3.43
N GLN A 231 12.57 9.09 4.07
CA GLN A 231 13.59 9.18 5.11
C GLN A 231 13.26 8.31 6.33
N VAL A 232 11.99 8.29 6.78
CA VAL A 232 11.56 7.42 7.88
C VAL A 232 11.78 5.94 7.53
N TYR A 233 11.42 5.50 6.33
CA TYR A 233 11.52 4.10 5.91
C TYR A 233 12.91 3.68 5.44
N ALA A 234 13.80 4.63 5.10
CA ALA A 234 15.16 4.32 4.73
C ALA A 234 15.92 3.68 5.92
N PRO A 235 16.75 2.65 5.69
CA PRO A 235 17.63 2.12 6.72
C PRO A 235 18.75 3.12 7.02
N THR A 236 19.23 3.13 8.25
CA THR A 236 20.44 3.87 8.63
C THR A 236 21.68 3.18 8.10
N ARG A 237 22.77 3.93 7.94
CA ARG A 237 24.09 3.36 7.59
C ARG A 237 24.47 2.22 8.55
N LYS A 238 24.29 2.41 9.84
CA LYS A 238 24.56 1.41 10.86
C LYS A 238 23.73 0.12 10.71
N GLU A 239 22.43 0.26 10.34
CA GLU A 239 21.57 -0.89 10.07
C GLU A 239 22.04 -1.66 8.84
N VAL A 240 22.47 -0.95 7.79
CA VAL A 240 22.99 -1.57 6.56
C VAL A 240 24.31 -2.28 6.83
N ASP A 241 25.26 -1.64 7.51
CA ASP A 241 26.54 -2.23 7.83
C ASP A 241 26.36 -3.49 8.69
N HIS A 242 25.52 -3.43 9.71
CA HIS A 242 25.20 -4.61 10.52
C HIS A 242 24.51 -5.72 9.72
N ALA A 243 23.60 -5.37 8.81
CA ALA A 243 22.93 -6.35 7.95
C ALA A 243 23.93 -7.06 7.02
N LEU A 244 24.90 -6.33 6.48
CA LEU A 244 25.99 -6.92 5.68
C LEU A 244 26.86 -7.88 6.50
N GLU A 245 27.21 -7.53 7.75
CA GLU A 245 27.92 -8.42 8.66
C GLU A 245 27.14 -9.71 8.95
N VAL A 246 25.83 -9.60 9.18
CA VAL A 246 24.95 -10.77 9.40
C VAL A 246 24.91 -11.69 8.19
N ILE A 247 24.78 -11.13 6.99
CA ILE A 247 24.75 -11.90 5.74
C ILE A 247 26.10 -12.60 5.52
N ALA A 248 27.21 -11.89 5.68
CA ALA A 248 28.55 -12.46 5.50
C ALA A 248 28.82 -13.60 6.49
N ALA A 249 28.44 -13.44 7.76
CA ALA A 249 28.59 -14.48 8.78
C ALA A 249 27.72 -15.72 8.46
N ALA A 250 26.51 -15.52 7.92
CA ALA A 250 25.63 -16.61 7.50
C ALA A 250 26.20 -17.41 6.32
N GLU A 251 26.74 -16.74 5.30
CA GLU A 251 27.39 -17.34 4.13
C GLU A 251 28.65 -18.13 4.53
N GLU A 252 29.47 -17.60 5.45
CA GLU A 252 30.63 -18.31 5.98
C GLU A 252 30.24 -19.60 6.72
N ALA A 253 29.17 -19.55 7.50
CA ALA A 253 28.70 -20.73 8.20
C ALA A 253 28.11 -21.81 7.27
N GLU A 254 27.37 -21.37 6.25
CA GLU A 254 26.83 -22.29 5.23
C GLU A 254 27.96 -23.05 4.51
N THR A 255 29.06 -22.36 4.17
CA THR A 255 30.23 -22.99 3.55
C THR A 255 30.93 -23.99 4.49
N ARG A 256 30.80 -23.83 5.80
CA ARG A 256 31.34 -24.72 6.83
C ARG A 256 30.35 -25.80 7.29
N GLY A 257 29.13 -25.86 6.74
CA GLY A 257 28.09 -26.80 7.11
C GLY A 257 27.53 -26.60 8.52
N LEU A 258 27.61 -25.37 9.08
CA LEU A 258 27.11 -25.02 10.39
C LEU A 258 25.69 -24.46 10.28
N GLY A 259 24.74 -25.03 11.01
CA GLY A 259 23.34 -24.60 11.01
C GLY A 259 23.04 -23.37 11.90
N VAL A 260 23.98 -22.92 12.71
CA VAL A 260 23.84 -21.77 13.62
C VAL A 260 25.13 -20.96 13.62
N VAL A 261 24.99 -19.64 13.55
CA VAL A 261 26.10 -18.67 13.55
C VAL A 261 26.03 -17.80 14.78
N SER A 262 27.18 -17.41 15.34
CA SER A 262 27.28 -16.38 16.35
C SER A 262 28.02 -15.17 15.79
N LEU A 263 27.41 -14.01 15.83
CA LEU A 263 28.05 -12.73 15.52
C LEU A 263 28.02 -11.83 16.76
N ASN A 264 29.20 -11.35 17.18
CA ASN A 264 29.34 -10.49 18.36
C ASN A 264 28.66 -11.07 19.63
N GLY A 265 28.73 -12.42 19.83
CA GLY A 265 28.14 -13.12 20.96
C GLY A 265 26.62 -13.31 20.91
N LYS A 266 25.97 -12.95 19.80
CA LYS A 266 24.53 -13.17 19.57
C LYS A 266 24.33 -14.26 18.52
N MET A 267 23.39 -15.18 18.77
CA MET A 267 22.96 -16.18 17.82
C MET A 267 22.26 -15.52 16.63
N ILE A 268 22.63 -15.94 15.41
CA ILE A 268 21.96 -15.56 14.16
C ILE A 268 21.23 -16.78 13.65
N ASP A 269 19.94 -16.63 13.43
CA ASP A 269 19.04 -17.63 12.87
C ASP A 269 18.43 -17.15 11.54
N GLY A 270 17.65 -18.01 10.89
CA GLY A 270 17.00 -17.70 9.61
C GLY A 270 16.23 -16.39 9.59
N PRO A 271 15.35 -16.08 10.56
CA PRO A 271 14.62 -14.82 10.65
C PRO A 271 15.52 -13.57 10.69
N ILE A 272 16.65 -13.63 11.40
CA ILE A 272 17.62 -12.51 11.47
C ILE A 272 18.30 -12.31 10.10
N ILE A 273 18.65 -13.39 9.41
CA ILE A 273 19.26 -13.35 8.08
C ILE A 273 18.25 -12.77 7.06
N ASP A 274 17.01 -13.22 7.10
CA ASP A 274 15.96 -12.71 6.21
C ASP A 274 15.67 -11.22 6.45
N HIS A 275 15.72 -10.78 7.71
CA HIS A 275 15.61 -9.37 8.04
C HIS A 275 16.81 -8.57 7.48
N ALA A 276 18.03 -9.05 7.65
CA ALA A 276 19.22 -8.43 7.11
C ALA A 276 19.16 -8.28 5.58
N ARG A 277 18.72 -9.31 4.87
CA ARG A 277 18.52 -9.25 3.41
C ARG A 277 17.50 -8.17 3.00
N LYS A 278 16.41 -8.01 3.78
CA LYS A 278 15.42 -6.96 3.55
C LYS A 278 16.01 -5.57 3.76
N VAL A 279 16.80 -5.36 4.81
CA VAL A 279 17.47 -4.07 5.10
C VAL A 279 18.43 -3.71 3.94
N VAL A 280 19.23 -4.64 3.47
CA VAL A 280 20.13 -4.41 2.31
C VAL A 280 19.32 -4.13 1.03
N ALA A 281 18.23 -4.83 0.79
CA ALA A 281 17.37 -4.55 -0.36
C ALA A 281 16.75 -3.15 -0.31
N LEU A 282 16.35 -2.68 0.86
CA LEU A 282 15.82 -1.34 1.06
C LEU A 282 16.88 -0.25 0.90
N SER A 283 18.16 -0.52 1.21
CA SER A 283 19.24 0.46 1.08
C SER A 283 19.47 0.91 -0.37
N ALA A 284 19.09 0.10 -1.36
CA ALA A 284 19.13 0.47 -2.77
C ALA A 284 18.19 1.66 -3.10
N SER A 285 17.20 1.95 -2.25
CA SER A 285 16.25 3.06 -2.40
C SER A 285 16.61 4.28 -1.56
N GLY A 286 17.76 4.28 -0.90
CA GLY A 286 18.30 5.35 -0.06
C GLY A 286 18.76 4.83 1.30
N ILE A 287 19.70 5.54 1.89
CA ILE A 287 20.27 5.31 3.23
C ILE A 287 20.17 6.64 3.97
N ARG A 288 19.80 6.62 5.24
CA ARG A 288 19.88 7.79 6.13
C ARG A 288 21.12 7.71 7.02
N ASP A 289 21.67 8.86 7.34
CA ASP A 289 22.82 9.00 8.24
C ASP A 289 22.41 8.78 9.71
#